data_4da47f26329ec5d7ebe0f3d9e89baf23
#
_entry.id   4da47f26329ec5d7ebe0f3d9e89baf23
#
_cell.length_a   1.000
_cell.length_b   1.000
_cell.length_c   1.000
_cell.angle_alpha   90.00
_cell.angle_beta   90.00
_cell.angle_gamma   90.00
#
_symmetry.space_group_name_H-M   'P 1'
#
loop_
_entity.id
_entity.type
_entity.pdbx_description
1 polymer ?
#
loop_
_entity_poly.entity_id
_entity_poly.type
_entity_poly.pdbx_seq_one_letter_code
_entity_poly.pdbx_strand_id
1 'polypeptide(L)'
;MALVKMKDLLRRAEEKNIGCGAFSVGNMEMVRGAIRAAEELDTPIILQIAEVRLKNSPLHLMGPMMVQAAKEAKVDVAVHLDHGLTFETVDKALELGFTSVMLDASTLPFEENIARVKAVVEKARKYGATVEAELGLVGGSEDGSCVHGIRCTDPDDAVVYARETGIDALAVAIGNAHGNYPVAPTLAFDVLEKIHERVDIPLVLHGGSGITDKDFQKAISLGIRKVNIATASFNSLTAHVEKYMESTDKHNFFDLNEAMVQGTYENVKKHILVFNEPYQE
;
A
#
# COMPACT_ATOMS: atom_id res chain seq x y z
N MET A 1 17.51 11.82 -7.20
CA MET A 1 16.68 10.88 -8.01
C MET A 1 15.49 10.53 -7.15
N ALA A 2 14.30 10.80 -7.64
CA ALA A 2 13.07 10.66 -6.86
C ALA A 2 12.62 9.19 -6.64
N LEU A 3 13.05 8.25 -7.50
CA LEU A 3 12.81 6.82 -7.26
C LEU A 3 13.72 6.30 -6.16
N VAL A 4 13.13 5.91 -5.02
CA VAL A 4 13.84 5.51 -3.80
C VAL A 4 13.38 4.14 -3.28
N LYS A 5 14.12 3.56 -2.35
CA LYS A 5 13.72 2.32 -1.68
C LYS A 5 12.60 2.60 -0.68
N MET A 6 11.60 1.72 -0.60
CA MET A 6 10.50 1.87 0.35
C MET A 6 11.00 1.98 1.80
N LYS A 7 11.96 1.17 2.21
CA LYS A 7 12.52 1.24 3.56
C LYS A 7 13.10 2.61 3.95
N ASP A 8 13.61 3.37 2.97
CA ASP A 8 14.14 4.71 3.25
C ASP A 8 13.00 5.70 3.54
N LEU A 9 11.84 5.51 2.89
CA LEU A 9 10.62 6.26 3.19
C LEU A 9 10.06 5.89 4.56
N LEU A 10 9.97 4.59 4.87
CA LEU A 10 9.42 4.12 6.13
C LEU A 10 10.29 4.50 7.33
N ARG A 11 11.63 4.50 7.17
CA ARG A 11 12.53 5.01 8.22
C ARG A 11 12.29 6.49 8.50
N ARG A 12 12.11 7.32 7.47
CA ARG A 12 11.79 8.75 7.65
C ARG A 12 10.39 8.96 8.25
N ALA A 13 9.44 8.09 7.92
CA ALA A 13 8.11 8.10 8.54
C ALA A 13 8.19 7.75 10.04
N GLU A 14 9.06 6.79 10.40
CA GLU A 14 9.34 6.43 11.81
C GLU A 14 9.95 7.63 12.57
N GLU A 15 11.00 8.25 12.03
CA GLU A 15 11.67 9.40 12.64
C GLU A 15 10.71 10.58 12.90
N LYS A 16 9.66 10.73 12.07
CA LYS A 16 8.68 11.82 12.16
C LYS A 16 7.37 11.42 12.84
N ASN A 17 7.21 10.15 13.18
CA ASN A 17 5.96 9.56 13.69
C ASN A 17 4.75 9.87 12.79
N ILE A 18 4.89 9.64 11.48
CA ILE A 18 3.85 9.84 10.46
C ILE A 18 3.63 8.55 9.66
N GLY A 19 2.56 8.51 8.86
CA GLY A 19 2.28 7.41 7.93
C GLY A 19 2.68 7.76 6.50
N CYS A 20 3.34 6.83 5.79
CA CYS A 20 3.57 6.92 4.36
C CYS A 20 2.42 6.25 3.61
N GLY A 21 1.71 7.00 2.77
CA GLY A 21 0.63 6.47 1.95
C GLY A 21 1.15 5.62 0.79
N ALA A 22 0.59 4.41 0.66
CA ALA A 22 0.81 3.50 -0.46
C ALA A 22 -0.48 3.40 -1.28
N PHE A 23 -0.45 3.97 -2.48
CA PHE A 23 -1.63 4.16 -3.31
C PHE A 23 -1.61 3.20 -4.50
N SER A 24 -2.64 2.33 -4.56
CA SER A 24 -2.82 1.42 -5.68
C SER A 24 -3.23 2.17 -6.93
N VAL A 25 -2.52 1.91 -8.04
CA VAL A 25 -2.78 2.54 -9.34
C VAL A 25 -3.07 1.47 -10.40
N GLY A 26 -4.01 1.77 -11.29
CA GLY A 26 -4.46 0.85 -12.34
C GLY A 26 -4.31 1.38 -13.76
N ASN A 27 -4.02 2.67 -13.93
CA ASN A 27 -3.82 3.32 -15.22
C ASN A 27 -2.93 4.56 -15.09
N MET A 28 -2.64 5.21 -16.22
CA MET A 28 -1.80 6.41 -16.29
C MET A 28 -2.41 7.59 -15.51
N GLU A 29 -3.71 7.76 -15.56
CA GLU A 29 -4.43 8.85 -14.92
C GLU A 29 -4.28 8.77 -13.41
N MET A 30 -4.35 7.56 -12.84
CA MET A 30 -4.11 7.34 -11.40
C MET A 30 -2.66 7.64 -11.01
N VAL A 31 -1.67 7.24 -11.82
CA VAL A 31 -0.27 7.59 -11.57
C VAL A 31 -0.07 9.11 -11.57
N ARG A 32 -0.64 9.80 -12.56
CA ARG A 32 -0.58 11.29 -12.66
C ARG A 32 -1.23 11.96 -11.46
N GLY A 33 -2.41 11.51 -11.07
CA GLY A 33 -3.15 12.06 -9.92
C GLY A 33 -2.40 11.88 -8.60
N ALA A 34 -1.83 10.70 -8.37
CA ALA A 34 -1.06 10.40 -7.17
C ALA A 34 0.23 11.24 -7.08
N ILE A 35 1.00 11.32 -8.16
CA ILE A 35 2.23 12.14 -8.21
C ILE A 35 1.88 13.63 -8.02
N ARG A 36 0.85 14.14 -8.68
CA ARG A 36 0.40 15.53 -8.54
C ARG A 36 0.09 15.90 -7.08
N ALA A 37 -0.63 15.03 -6.36
CA ALA A 37 -0.95 15.24 -4.95
C ALA A 37 0.31 15.24 -4.07
N ALA A 38 1.20 14.29 -4.30
CA ALA A 38 2.45 14.16 -3.58
C ALA A 38 3.37 15.39 -3.77
N GLU A 39 3.51 15.86 -5.02
CA GLU A 39 4.31 17.05 -5.37
C GLU A 39 3.72 18.33 -4.78
N GLU A 40 2.40 18.49 -4.79
CA GLU A 40 1.75 19.68 -4.21
C GLU A 40 1.95 19.77 -2.71
N LEU A 41 1.96 18.63 -2.00
CA LEU A 41 2.14 18.56 -0.56
C LEU A 41 3.62 18.35 -0.15
N ASP A 42 4.54 18.34 -1.10
CA ASP A 42 5.98 18.05 -0.89
C ASP A 42 6.17 16.80 0.02
N THR A 43 5.41 15.75 -0.26
CA THR A 43 5.35 14.56 0.59
C THR A 43 5.66 13.29 -0.19
N PRO A 44 6.58 12.44 0.29
CA PRO A 44 6.88 11.14 -0.32
C PRO A 44 5.67 10.21 -0.31
N ILE A 45 5.55 9.38 -1.36
CA ILE A 45 4.51 8.35 -1.47
C ILE A 45 5.07 7.02 -1.99
N ILE A 46 4.25 5.99 -1.89
CA ILE A 46 4.47 4.70 -2.53
C ILE A 46 3.40 4.51 -3.62
N LEU A 47 3.83 4.29 -4.87
CA LEU A 47 2.96 3.79 -5.93
C LEU A 47 2.97 2.26 -5.88
N GLN A 48 1.80 1.64 -5.83
CA GLN A 48 1.71 0.18 -5.76
C GLN A 48 0.72 -0.41 -6.74
N ILE A 49 0.91 -1.70 -7.06
CA ILE A 49 -0.01 -2.50 -7.85
C ILE A 49 -0.06 -3.92 -7.29
N ALA A 50 -1.28 -4.44 -7.03
CA ALA A 50 -1.48 -5.79 -6.54
C ALA A 50 -1.53 -6.81 -7.69
N GLU A 51 -1.00 -8.03 -7.48
CA GLU A 51 -0.98 -9.08 -8.52
C GLU A 51 -2.36 -9.42 -9.06
N VAL A 52 -3.40 -9.44 -8.22
CA VAL A 52 -4.79 -9.72 -8.65
C VAL A 52 -5.33 -8.70 -9.66
N ARG A 53 -4.73 -7.50 -9.74
CA ARG A 53 -5.10 -6.44 -10.69
C ARG A 53 -4.43 -6.57 -12.04
N LEU A 54 -3.40 -7.42 -12.18
CA LEU A 54 -2.60 -7.52 -13.40
C LEU A 54 -3.38 -8.04 -14.61
N LYS A 55 -4.51 -8.67 -14.41
CA LYS A 55 -5.46 -9.02 -15.48
C LYS A 55 -6.04 -7.80 -16.21
N ASN A 56 -6.19 -6.67 -15.48
CA ASN A 56 -6.74 -5.41 -16.01
C ASN A 56 -5.64 -4.38 -16.30
N SER A 57 -4.54 -4.44 -15.54
CA SER A 57 -3.42 -3.51 -15.60
C SER A 57 -2.11 -4.28 -15.71
N PRO A 58 -1.78 -4.83 -16.89
CA PRO A 58 -0.66 -5.75 -17.06
C PRO A 58 0.69 -5.16 -16.58
N LEU A 59 1.43 -5.94 -15.79
CA LEU A 59 2.66 -5.48 -15.13
C LEU A 59 3.72 -4.95 -16.12
N HIS A 60 3.83 -5.59 -17.30
CA HIS A 60 4.80 -5.18 -18.34
C HIS A 60 4.50 -3.81 -18.97
N LEU A 61 3.27 -3.29 -18.80
CA LEU A 61 2.88 -1.94 -19.23
C LEU A 61 2.89 -0.97 -18.04
N MET A 62 2.25 -1.35 -16.94
CA MET A 62 2.16 -0.49 -15.77
C MET A 62 3.51 -0.29 -15.07
N GLY A 63 4.30 -1.35 -14.95
CA GLY A 63 5.58 -1.30 -14.23
C GLY A 63 6.55 -0.25 -14.77
N PRO A 64 6.89 -0.28 -16.07
CA PRO A 64 7.75 0.76 -16.67
C PRO A 64 7.20 2.17 -16.51
N MET A 65 5.89 2.35 -16.63
CA MET A 65 5.24 3.66 -16.46
C MET A 65 5.33 4.16 -15.01
N MET A 66 5.05 3.32 -14.02
CA MET A 66 5.18 3.66 -12.60
C MET A 66 6.63 4.02 -12.24
N VAL A 67 7.59 3.22 -12.70
CA VAL A 67 9.02 3.45 -12.46
C VAL A 67 9.50 4.74 -13.12
N GLN A 68 9.06 5.02 -14.35
CA GLN A 68 9.43 6.26 -15.05
C GLN A 68 8.82 7.48 -14.37
N ALA A 69 7.53 7.43 -14.00
CA ALA A 69 6.86 8.51 -13.28
C ALA A 69 7.55 8.80 -11.93
N ALA A 70 7.93 7.74 -11.19
CA ALA A 70 8.66 7.89 -9.94
C ALA A 70 10.05 8.51 -10.11
N LYS A 71 10.76 8.22 -11.22
CA LYS A 71 12.06 8.84 -11.53
C LYS A 71 11.97 10.33 -11.84
N GLU A 72 10.87 10.76 -12.45
CA GLU A 72 10.65 12.14 -12.90
C GLU A 72 9.95 13.01 -11.84
N ALA A 73 9.37 12.40 -10.81
CA ALA A 73 8.71 13.11 -9.73
C ALA A 73 9.67 14.09 -9.00
N LYS A 74 9.11 15.17 -8.44
CA LYS A 74 9.88 16.16 -7.64
C LYS A 74 10.03 15.74 -6.18
N VAL A 75 9.25 14.75 -5.75
CA VAL A 75 9.29 14.15 -4.41
C VAL A 75 9.78 12.72 -4.48
N ASP A 76 10.24 12.17 -3.37
CA ASP A 76 10.68 10.77 -3.32
C ASP A 76 9.49 9.82 -3.45
N VAL A 77 9.60 8.85 -4.35
CA VAL A 77 8.56 7.84 -4.64
C VAL A 77 9.18 6.46 -4.65
N ALA A 78 8.60 5.51 -3.91
CA ALA A 78 8.89 4.10 -4.07
C ALA A 78 7.86 3.43 -4.99
N VAL A 79 8.28 2.39 -5.71
CA VAL A 79 7.39 1.57 -6.54
C VAL A 79 7.34 0.16 -5.97
N HIS A 80 6.14 -0.32 -5.66
CA HIS A 80 5.89 -1.53 -4.89
C HIS A 80 4.98 -2.52 -5.61
N LEU A 81 5.37 -3.79 -5.61
CA LEU A 81 4.47 -4.90 -5.91
C LEU A 81 3.76 -5.29 -4.63
N ASP A 82 2.44 -5.06 -4.60
CA ASP A 82 1.56 -5.34 -3.49
C ASP A 82 0.92 -6.72 -3.68
N HIS A 83 0.78 -7.50 -2.61
CA HIS A 83 0.20 -8.85 -2.64
C HIS A 83 0.63 -9.70 -3.85
N GLY A 84 1.95 -9.86 -4.02
CA GLY A 84 2.50 -10.83 -4.98
C GLY A 84 2.14 -12.25 -4.55
N LEU A 85 1.48 -13.01 -5.42
CA LEU A 85 1.03 -14.38 -5.15
C LEU A 85 2.04 -15.42 -5.66
N THR A 86 2.87 -15.03 -6.62
CA THR A 86 3.79 -15.92 -7.30
C THR A 86 5.22 -15.39 -7.30
N PHE A 87 6.19 -16.28 -7.23
CA PHE A 87 7.60 -15.92 -7.41
C PHE A 87 7.86 -15.29 -8.79
N GLU A 88 7.13 -15.74 -9.82
CA GLU A 88 7.28 -15.23 -11.18
C GLU A 88 6.91 -13.75 -11.27
N THR A 89 5.82 -13.33 -10.61
CA THR A 89 5.40 -11.92 -10.59
C THR A 89 6.37 -11.06 -9.79
N VAL A 90 6.86 -11.58 -8.65
CA VAL A 90 7.90 -10.91 -7.86
C VAL A 90 9.16 -10.69 -8.71
N ASP A 91 9.61 -11.72 -9.44
CA ASP A 91 10.78 -11.64 -10.31
C ASP A 91 10.62 -10.56 -11.39
N LYS A 92 9.48 -10.58 -12.08
CA LYS A 92 9.17 -9.58 -13.11
C LYS A 92 9.14 -8.16 -12.55
N ALA A 93 8.58 -7.97 -11.36
CA ALA A 93 8.57 -6.65 -10.72
C ALA A 93 10.00 -6.16 -10.40
N LEU A 94 10.85 -7.03 -9.86
CA LEU A 94 12.26 -6.71 -9.60
C LEU A 94 13.03 -6.37 -10.88
N GLU A 95 12.84 -7.16 -11.96
CA GLU A 95 13.46 -6.93 -13.28
C GLU A 95 13.01 -5.61 -13.91
N LEU A 96 11.77 -5.18 -13.68
CA LEU A 96 11.24 -3.90 -14.14
C LEU A 96 11.74 -2.70 -13.33
N GLY A 97 12.49 -2.95 -12.25
CA GLY A 97 13.06 -1.90 -11.41
C GLY A 97 12.17 -1.41 -10.27
N PHE A 98 11.23 -2.22 -9.84
CA PHE A 98 10.50 -1.96 -8.60
C PHE A 98 11.45 -1.90 -7.42
N THR A 99 11.29 -0.92 -6.58
CA THR A 99 12.16 -0.70 -5.41
C THR A 99 11.68 -1.41 -4.15
N SER A 100 10.52 -2.05 -4.25
CA SER A 100 9.91 -2.83 -3.19
C SER A 100 8.98 -3.91 -3.76
N VAL A 101 8.94 -5.05 -3.09
CA VAL A 101 8.06 -6.17 -3.43
C VAL A 101 7.50 -6.83 -2.16
N MET A 102 6.32 -7.41 -2.29
CA MET A 102 5.70 -8.26 -1.28
C MET A 102 5.39 -9.64 -1.90
N LEU A 103 5.68 -10.70 -1.16
CA LEU A 103 5.08 -12.02 -1.39
C LEU A 103 4.05 -12.27 -0.30
N ASP A 104 2.79 -12.42 -0.68
CA ASP A 104 1.72 -12.75 0.23
C ASP A 104 1.59 -14.27 0.37
N ALA A 105 2.08 -14.77 1.50
CA ALA A 105 1.99 -16.17 1.91
C ALA A 105 1.19 -16.31 3.23
N SER A 106 0.41 -15.28 3.63
CA SER A 106 -0.29 -15.19 4.91
C SER A 106 -1.34 -16.30 5.13
N THR A 107 -1.84 -16.88 4.05
CA THR A 107 -2.79 -18.01 4.08
C THR A 107 -2.13 -19.37 4.33
N LEU A 108 -0.81 -19.46 4.21
CA LEU A 108 -0.05 -20.68 4.39
C LEU A 108 0.29 -20.94 5.88
N PRO A 109 0.66 -22.18 6.25
CA PRO A 109 1.22 -22.46 7.56
C PRO A 109 2.43 -21.57 7.86
N PHE A 110 2.62 -21.19 9.13
CA PHE A 110 3.64 -20.24 9.59
C PHE A 110 5.05 -20.53 9.05
N GLU A 111 5.51 -21.78 9.17
CA GLU A 111 6.84 -22.18 8.70
C GLU A 111 6.98 -22.13 7.17
N GLU A 112 5.91 -22.41 6.43
CA GLU A 112 5.90 -22.32 4.97
C GLU A 112 5.90 -20.85 4.52
N ASN A 113 5.14 -19.97 5.20
CA ASN A 113 5.18 -18.53 4.98
C ASN A 113 6.61 -18.02 5.17
N ILE A 114 7.26 -18.33 6.31
CA ILE A 114 8.65 -17.96 6.57
C ILE A 114 9.57 -18.43 5.43
N ALA A 115 9.50 -19.69 5.06
CA ALA A 115 10.39 -20.27 4.04
C ALA A 115 10.25 -19.58 2.68
N ARG A 116 9.02 -19.29 2.24
CA ARG A 116 8.74 -18.60 0.99
C ARG A 116 9.23 -17.15 1.01
N VAL A 117 8.95 -16.43 2.08
CA VAL A 117 9.35 -15.03 2.22
C VAL A 117 10.87 -14.89 2.29
N LYS A 118 11.59 -15.80 3.01
CA LYS A 118 13.08 -15.83 3.00
C LYS A 118 13.63 -15.93 1.59
N ALA A 119 13.07 -16.78 0.74
CA ALA A 119 13.52 -16.93 -0.63
C ALA A 119 13.35 -15.61 -1.45
N VAL A 120 12.26 -14.85 -1.19
CA VAL A 120 12.07 -13.53 -1.79
C VAL A 120 13.07 -12.52 -1.24
N VAL A 121 13.32 -12.51 0.06
CA VAL A 121 14.31 -11.62 0.69
C VAL A 121 15.70 -11.82 0.09
N GLU A 122 16.15 -13.07 -0.04
CA GLU A 122 17.45 -13.40 -0.67
C GLU A 122 17.53 -12.91 -2.12
N LYS A 123 16.44 -13.02 -2.85
CA LYS A 123 16.36 -12.56 -4.24
C LYS A 123 16.35 -11.04 -4.33
N ALA A 124 15.47 -10.37 -3.60
CA ALA A 124 15.30 -8.92 -3.61
C ALA A 124 16.58 -8.17 -3.19
N ARG A 125 17.39 -8.75 -2.30
CA ARG A 125 18.71 -8.21 -1.93
C ARG A 125 19.63 -8.00 -3.11
N LYS A 126 19.58 -8.85 -4.15
CA LYS A 126 20.40 -8.73 -5.36
C LYS A 126 20.02 -7.50 -6.19
N TYR A 127 18.78 -7.07 -6.09
CA TYR A 127 18.26 -5.85 -6.74
C TYR A 127 18.32 -4.64 -5.80
N GLY A 128 18.67 -4.83 -4.53
CA GLY A 128 18.64 -3.80 -3.50
C GLY A 128 17.22 -3.32 -3.17
N ALA A 129 16.20 -4.13 -3.47
CA ALA A 129 14.81 -3.83 -3.21
C ALA A 129 14.41 -4.14 -1.76
N THR A 130 13.43 -3.42 -1.26
CA THR A 130 12.78 -3.62 0.04
C THR A 130 11.82 -4.80 -0.04
N VAL A 131 11.69 -5.59 1.02
CA VAL A 131 10.72 -6.68 1.10
C VAL A 131 9.72 -6.43 2.23
N GLU A 132 8.45 -6.50 1.87
CA GLU A 132 7.31 -6.54 2.78
C GLU A 132 6.73 -7.96 2.82
N ALA A 133 6.18 -8.37 3.95
CA ALA A 133 5.39 -9.59 4.04
C ALA A 133 4.27 -9.43 5.08
N GLU A 134 3.29 -10.32 5.05
CA GLU A 134 2.11 -10.30 5.92
C GLU A 134 2.08 -11.48 6.88
N LEU A 135 1.69 -11.20 8.12
CA LEU A 135 1.40 -12.18 9.15
C LEU A 135 0.03 -11.91 9.79
N GLY A 136 -0.69 -12.96 10.06
CA GLY A 136 -2.11 -12.91 10.39
C GLY A 136 -2.96 -13.13 9.14
N LEU A 137 -4.21 -12.76 9.18
CA LEU A 137 -5.10 -12.84 8.04
C LEU A 137 -5.95 -11.57 7.95
N VAL A 138 -5.62 -10.70 7.01
CA VAL A 138 -6.44 -9.53 6.67
C VAL A 138 -7.70 -10.01 5.96
N GLY A 139 -8.88 -9.55 6.39
CA GLY A 139 -10.14 -9.96 5.81
C GLY A 139 -10.36 -9.43 4.40
N GLY A 140 -11.35 -9.98 3.70
CA GLY A 140 -11.73 -9.53 2.34
C GLY A 140 -10.74 -9.92 1.26
N SER A 141 -10.85 -9.27 0.11
CA SER A 141 -9.96 -9.46 -1.03
C SER A 141 -9.86 -8.15 -1.82
N GLU A 142 -8.72 -7.90 -2.43
CA GLU A 142 -8.44 -6.73 -3.27
C GLU A 142 -9.39 -6.65 -4.49
N ASP A 143 -9.88 -7.77 -5.01
CA ASP A 143 -10.81 -7.84 -6.15
C ASP A 143 -12.25 -8.17 -5.76
N GLY A 144 -12.54 -8.30 -4.46
CA GLY A 144 -13.87 -8.66 -3.95
C GLY A 144 -14.26 -10.14 -4.14
N SER A 145 -13.34 -10.98 -4.61
CA SER A 145 -13.63 -12.38 -4.98
C SER A 145 -13.70 -13.36 -3.80
N CYS A 146 -13.09 -13.03 -2.67
CA CYS A 146 -13.02 -13.90 -1.48
C CYS A 146 -13.31 -13.12 -0.20
N VAL A 147 -14.03 -13.74 0.71
CA VAL A 147 -14.19 -13.27 2.09
C VAL A 147 -13.52 -14.29 3.00
N HIS A 148 -12.29 -14.02 3.40
CA HIS A 148 -11.62 -14.77 4.46
C HIS A 148 -11.96 -14.16 5.83
N GLY A 149 -12.05 -15.00 6.84
CA GLY A 149 -12.21 -14.54 8.22
C GLY A 149 -10.97 -13.75 8.68
N ILE A 150 -11.17 -12.74 9.51
CA ILE A 150 -10.07 -11.96 10.10
C ILE A 150 -9.41 -12.79 11.19
N ARG A 151 -8.07 -12.85 11.18
CA ARG A 151 -7.27 -13.40 12.28
C ARG A 151 -6.15 -12.42 12.60
N CYS A 152 -6.25 -11.76 13.75
CA CYS A 152 -5.23 -10.83 14.20
C CYS A 152 -3.85 -11.50 14.27
N THR A 153 -2.83 -10.70 13.99
CA THR A 153 -1.43 -11.11 14.12
C THR A 153 -1.12 -11.37 15.60
N ASP A 154 -0.52 -12.52 15.90
CA ASP A 154 -0.02 -12.80 17.23
C ASP A 154 1.31 -12.06 17.46
N PRO A 155 1.45 -11.28 18.57
CA PRO A 155 2.69 -10.52 18.83
C PRO A 155 3.94 -11.39 19.04
N ASP A 156 3.82 -12.61 19.57
CA ASP A 156 4.96 -13.52 19.73
C ASP A 156 5.40 -14.07 18.37
N ASP A 157 4.45 -14.46 17.53
CA ASP A 157 4.70 -14.90 16.17
C ASP A 157 5.33 -13.79 15.32
N ALA A 158 4.89 -12.53 15.50
CA ALA A 158 5.42 -11.37 14.76
C ALA A 158 6.94 -11.18 15.00
N VAL A 159 7.41 -11.34 16.25
CA VAL A 159 8.82 -11.24 16.61
C VAL A 159 9.63 -12.33 15.91
N VAL A 160 9.15 -13.57 15.99
CA VAL A 160 9.81 -14.72 15.36
C VAL A 160 9.85 -14.55 13.84
N TYR A 161 8.72 -14.17 13.25
CA TYR A 161 8.55 -13.98 11.81
C TYR A 161 9.50 -12.91 11.24
N ALA A 162 9.53 -11.73 11.85
CA ALA A 162 10.41 -10.64 11.42
C ALA A 162 11.89 -11.04 11.48
N ARG A 163 12.30 -11.71 12.57
CA ARG A 163 13.68 -12.19 12.75
C ARG A 163 14.06 -13.27 11.74
N GLU A 164 13.21 -14.29 11.58
CA GLU A 164 13.51 -15.44 10.72
C GLU A 164 13.48 -15.10 9.24
N THR A 165 12.56 -14.23 8.81
CA THR A 165 12.42 -13.83 7.40
C THR A 165 13.44 -12.78 6.99
N GLY A 166 13.78 -11.85 7.88
CA GLY A 166 14.66 -10.71 7.59
C GLY A 166 14.04 -9.72 6.61
N ILE A 167 12.72 -9.57 6.65
CA ILE A 167 11.96 -8.56 5.90
C ILE A 167 12.26 -7.14 6.38
N ASP A 168 11.94 -6.15 5.56
CA ASP A 168 12.16 -4.72 5.88
C ASP A 168 10.88 -4.03 6.41
N ALA A 169 9.69 -4.64 6.23
CA ALA A 169 8.41 -4.15 6.75
C ALA A 169 7.42 -5.30 6.96
N LEU A 170 6.58 -5.21 7.98
CA LEU A 170 5.62 -6.24 8.36
C LEU A 170 4.18 -5.72 8.28
N ALA A 171 3.38 -6.30 7.38
CA ALA A 171 1.95 -6.09 7.35
C ALA A 171 1.27 -6.93 8.44
N VAL A 172 0.43 -6.25 9.25
CA VAL A 172 -0.23 -6.83 10.41
C VAL A 172 -1.75 -6.81 10.25
N ALA A 173 -2.40 -7.89 10.66
CA ALA A 173 -3.83 -7.98 10.78
C ALA A 173 -4.26 -7.57 12.20
N ILE A 174 -5.01 -6.49 12.30
CA ILE A 174 -5.52 -5.94 13.56
C ILE A 174 -7.04 -5.68 13.51
N GLY A 175 -7.76 -6.46 12.72
CA GLY A 175 -9.20 -6.28 12.49
C GLY A 175 -9.55 -5.57 11.19
N ASN A 176 -8.54 -5.21 10.40
CA ASN A 176 -8.66 -4.59 9.07
C ASN A 176 -9.04 -5.62 8.00
N ALA A 177 -9.63 -5.13 6.90
CA ALA A 177 -10.02 -5.94 5.74
C ALA A 177 -9.90 -5.16 4.43
N HIS A 178 -9.73 -5.87 3.33
CA HIS A 178 -9.73 -5.28 1.99
C HIS A 178 -11.16 -4.99 1.48
N GLY A 179 -11.28 -4.01 0.59
CA GLY A 179 -12.54 -3.66 -0.05
C GLY A 179 -13.34 -2.58 0.69
N ASN A 180 -14.65 -2.57 0.45
CA ASN A 180 -15.57 -1.65 1.12
C ASN A 180 -16.07 -2.28 2.42
N TYR A 181 -15.93 -1.58 3.52
CA TYR A 181 -16.53 -1.99 4.78
C TYR A 181 -18.02 -1.63 4.80
N PRO A 182 -18.92 -2.58 5.12
CA PRO A 182 -20.33 -2.24 5.35
C PRO A 182 -20.54 -1.38 6.60
N VAL A 183 -19.65 -1.53 7.59
CA VAL A 183 -19.56 -0.72 8.82
C VAL A 183 -18.09 -0.52 9.13
N ALA A 184 -17.69 0.64 9.65
CA ALA A 184 -16.31 0.92 10.00
C ALA A 184 -15.73 -0.20 10.90
N PRO A 185 -14.52 -0.71 10.61
CA PRO A 185 -13.94 -1.82 11.37
C PRO A 185 -13.58 -1.38 12.79
N THR A 186 -13.59 -2.34 13.70
CA THR A 186 -13.02 -2.13 15.04
C THR A 186 -11.60 -2.66 15.03
N LEU A 187 -10.62 -1.76 15.11
CA LEU A 187 -9.20 -2.12 15.12
C LEU A 187 -8.73 -2.52 16.54
N ALA A 188 -7.95 -3.60 16.60
CA ALA A 188 -7.34 -4.09 17.84
C ALA A 188 -6.04 -3.32 18.15
N PHE A 189 -6.17 -2.09 18.63
CA PHE A 189 -5.04 -1.21 18.92
C PHE A 189 -4.11 -1.75 20.02
N ASP A 190 -4.63 -2.52 20.96
CA ASP A 190 -3.85 -3.20 21.99
C ASP A 190 -2.94 -4.29 21.43
N VAL A 191 -3.35 -4.95 20.33
CA VAL A 191 -2.52 -5.90 19.59
C VAL A 191 -1.43 -5.16 18.83
N LEU A 192 -1.78 -4.05 18.16
CA LEU A 192 -0.83 -3.22 17.43
C LEU A 192 0.29 -2.70 18.33
N GLU A 193 -0.07 -2.16 19.49
CA GLU A 193 0.88 -1.62 20.47
C GLU A 193 1.87 -2.71 20.92
N LYS A 194 1.37 -3.90 21.29
CA LYS A 194 2.22 -5.04 21.69
C LYS A 194 3.16 -5.52 20.59
N ILE A 195 2.74 -5.44 19.32
CA ILE A 195 3.61 -5.78 18.19
C ILE A 195 4.68 -4.71 18.03
N HIS A 196 4.30 -3.43 18.03
CA HIS A 196 5.22 -2.31 17.86
C HIS A 196 6.30 -2.24 18.94
N GLU A 197 5.97 -2.54 20.20
CA GLU A 197 6.93 -2.58 21.31
C GLU A 197 8.02 -3.67 21.15
N ARG A 198 7.80 -4.66 20.27
CA ARG A 198 8.63 -5.88 20.22
C ARG A 198 9.24 -6.17 18.86
N VAL A 199 8.78 -5.48 17.82
CA VAL A 199 9.24 -5.67 16.43
C VAL A 199 9.95 -4.40 15.97
N ASP A 200 11.23 -4.49 15.66
CA ASP A 200 12.10 -3.35 15.33
C ASP A 200 11.98 -2.87 13.86
N ILE A 201 11.03 -3.39 13.09
CA ILE A 201 10.80 -2.99 11.70
C ILE A 201 9.47 -2.26 11.54
N PRO A 202 9.33 -1.36 10.54
CA PRO A 202 8.10 -0.62 10.28
C PRO A 202 6.90 -1.55 10.09
N LEU A 203 5.76 -1.18 10.70
CA LEU A 203 4.49 -1.90 10.56
C LEU A 203 3.65 -1.31 9.42
N VAL A 204 2.89 -2.17 8.75
CA VAL A 204 2.06 -1.83 7.60
C VAL A 204 0.60 -2.17 7.89
N LEU A 205 -0.30 -1.24 7.53
CA LEU A 205 -1.75 -1.41 7.62
C LEU A 205 -2.33 -1.60 6.21
N HIS A 206 -2.83 -2.80 5.91
CA HIS A 206 -3.57 -3.10 4.70
C HIS A 206 -5.06 -2.79 4.85
N GLY A 207 -5.81 -2.75 3.74
CA GLY A 207 -7.26 -2.56 3.77
C GLY A 207 -7.72 -1.23 4.34
N GLY A 208 -6.98 -0.14 4.09
CA GLY A 208 -7.26 1.17 4.65
C GLY A 208 -8.55 1.85 4.16
N SER A 209 -9.15 1.37 3.06
CA SER A 209 -10.33 2.03 2.46
C SER A 209 -11.58 1.85 3.31
N GLY A 210 -11.95 2.87 4.09
CA GLY A 210 -13.12 2.86 4.99
C GLY A 210 -12.79 2.87 6.48
N ILE A 211 -11.50 2.88 6.83
CA ILE A 211 -11.02 3.22 8.18
C ILE A 211 -11.24 4.72 8.40
N THR A 212 -11.60 5.13 9.61
CA THR A 212 -11.81 6.55 9.93
C THR A 212 -10.51 7.33 10.01
N ASP A 213 -10.54 8.62 9.73
CA ASP A 213 -9.36 9.49 9.81
C ASP A 213 -8.72 9.42 11.21
N LYS A 214 -9.55 9.38 12.28
CA LYS A 214 -9.09 9.24 13.68
C LYS A 214 -8.43 7.89 13.94
N ASP A 215 -8.94 6.79 13.36
CA ASP A 215 -8.35 5.45 13.54
C ASP A 215 -7.03 5.32 12.78
N PHE A 216 -6.89 5.96 11.62
CA PHE A 216 -5.59 6.07 10.94
C PHE A 216 -4.55 6.77 11.80
N GLN A 217 -4.89 7.96 12.30
CA GLN A 217 -4.00 8.74 13.15
C GLN A 217 -3.58 7.96 14.40
N LYS A 218 -4.54 7.26 15.02
CA LYS A 218 -4.27 6.40 16.17
C LYS A 218 -3.37 5.22 15.80
N ALA A 219 -3.63 4.51 14.71
CA ALA A 219 -2.78 3.42 14.25
C ALA A 219 -1.35 3.90 13.96
N ILE A 220 -1.20 5.07 13.33
CA ILE A 220 0.09 5.69 13.06
C ILE A 220 0.81 6.06 14.36
N SER A 221 0.11 6.64 15.34
CA SER A 221 0.71 6.94 16.66
C SER A 221 1.18 5.68 17.40
N LEU A 222 0.62 4.52 17.07
CA LEU A 222 0.97 3.21 17.63
C LEU A 222 1.88 2.35 16.72
N GLY A 223 2.59 2.98 15.78
CA GLY A 223 3.68 2.31 15.04
C GLY A 223 3.40 1.92 13.59
N ILE A 224 2.20 2.16 13.04
CA ILE A 224 1.98 2.00 11.59
C ILE A 224 2.77 3.06 10.84
N ARG A 225 3.56 2.64 9.83
CA ARG A 225 4.38 3.54 9.00
C ARG A 225 4.04 3.50 7.52
N LYS A 226 3.33 2.48 7.06
CA LYS A 226 2.77 2.40 5.70
C LYS A 226 1.29 2.10 5.78
N VAL A 227 0.48 2.78 4.98
CA VAL A 227 -0.97 2.55 4.89
C VAL A 227 -1.36 2.32 3.43
N ASN A 228 -1.95 1.16 3.14
CA ASN A 228 -2.41 0.80 1.80
C ASN A 228 -3.80 1.37 1.53
N ILE A 229 -3.92 2.14 0.45
CA ILE A 229 -5.18 2.70 -0.06
C ILE A 229 -5.40 2.25 -1.50
N ALA A 230 -6.39 1.37 -1.71
CA ALA A 230 -6.77 0.85 -3.02
C ALA A 230 -8.20 1.23 -3.39
N THR A 231 -9.19 0.61 -2.77
CA THR A 231 -10.61 0.75 -3.10
C THR A 231 -11.09 2.21 -3.04
N ALA A 232 -10.64 2.99 -2.05
CA ALA A 232 -10.98 4.41 -1.95
C ALA A 232 -10.49 5.22 -3.16
N SER A 233 -9.31 4.90 -3.72
CA SER A 233 -8.80 5.54 -4.94
C SER A 233 -9.65 5.21 -6.15
N PHE A 234 -10.03 3.94 -6.32
CA PHE A 234 -10.91 3.52 -7.42
C PHE A 234 -12.30 4.15 -7.31
N ASN A 235 -12.89 4.15 -6.12
CA ASN A 235 -14.21 4.76 -5.87
C ASN A 235 -14.19 6.27 -6.14
N SER A 236 -13.17 6.99 -5.67
CA SER A 236 -13.03 8.42 -5.91
C SER A 236 -12.88 8.75 -7.39
N LEU A 237 -12.05 7.98 -8.12
CA LEU A 237 -11.92 8.13 -9.56
C LEU A 237 -13.27 7.92 -10.27
N THR A 238 -13.98 6.84 -9.95
CA THR A 238 -15.27 6.52 -10.56
C THR A 238 -16.30 7.63 -10.30
N ALA A 239 -16.42 8.10 -9.06
CA ALA A 239 -17.34 9.18 -8.70
C ALA A 239 -17.06 10.49 -9.46
N HIS A 240 -15.78 10.81 -9.72
CA HIS A 240 -15.41 11.99 -10.52
C HIS A 240 -15.77 11.83 -11.99
N VAL A 241 -15.61 10.62 -12.54
CA VAL A 241 -16.07 10.30 -13.91
C VAL A 241 -17.59 10.42 -14.02
N GLU A 242 -18.34 9.85 -13.08
CA GLU A 242 -19.81 9.95 -13.03
C GLU A 242 -20.24 11.41 -12.97
N LYS A 243 -19.67 12.20 -12.07
CA LYS A 243 -19.94 13.63 -11.96
C LYS A 243 -19.64 14.39 -13.27
N TYR A 244 -18.55 14.06 -13.95
CA TYR A 244 -18.24 14.64 -15.24
C TYR A 244 -19.28 14.27 -16.29
N MET A 245 -19.68 13.00 -16.37
CA MET A 245 -20.71 12.54 -17.32
C MET A 245 -22.08 13.19 -17.08
N GLU A 246 -22.41 13.54 -15.84
CA GLU A 246 -23.66 14.22 -15.49
C GLU A 246 -23.60 15.75 -15.72
N SER A 247 -22.41 16.34 -15.74
CA SER A 247 -22.23 17.81 -15.78
C SER A 247 -22.41 18.44 -17.16
N THR A 248 -22.37 17.66 -18.24
CA THR A 248 -22.42 18.15 -19.62
C THR A 248 -22.92 17.07 -20.58
N ASP A 249 -23.62 17.50 -21.65
CA ASP A 249 -23.99 16.63 -22.77
C ASP A 249 -22.88 16.50 -23.83
N LYS A 250 -21.80 17.27 -23.68
CA LYS A 250 -20.68 17.32 -24.64
C LYS A 250 -19.43 16.70 -23.98
N HIS A 251 -19.37 15.38 -24.02
CA HIS A 251 -18.22 14.66 -23.48
C HIS A 251 -17.05 14.64 -24.46
N ASN A 252 -15.85 14.83 -23.95
CA ASN A 252 -14.62 14.62 -24.72
C ASN A 252 -13.61 13.78 -23.94
N PHE A 253 -12.72 13.16 -24.66
CA PHE A 253 -11.73 12.22 -24.12
C PHE A 253 -10.76 12.88 -23.12
N PHE A 254 -10.35 14.11 -23.36
CA PHE A 254 -9.34 14.76 -22.52
C PHE A 254 -9.92 15.20 -21.17
N ASP A 255 -11.13 15.72 -21.15
CA ASP A 255 -11.81 16.10 -19.89
C ASP A 255 -12.20 14.88 -19.08
N LEU A 256 -12.58 13.76 -19.73
CA LEU A 256 -12.82 12.49 -19.08
C LEU A 256 -11.55 11.98 -18.36
N ASN A 257 -10.39 12.01 -19.05
CA ASN A 257 -9.13 11.62 -18.45
C ASN A 257 -8.73 12.54 -17.29
N GLU A 258 -8.98 13.86 -17.41
CA GLU A 258 -8.69 14.78 -16.31
C GLU A 258 -9.62 14.56 -15.11
N ALA A 259 -10.87 14.14 -15.31
CA ALA A 259 -11.76 13.74 -14.22
C ALA A 259 -11.20 12.53 -13.48
N MET A 260 -10.62 11.54 -14.17
CA MET A 260 -9.93 10.40 -13.54
C MET A 260 -8.71 10.85 -12.72
N VAL A 261 -7.90 11.74 -13.28
CA VAL A 261 -6.74 12.34 -12.59
C VAL A 261 -7.18 13.06 -11.32
N GLN A 262 -8.24 13.88 -11.44
CA GLN A 262 -8.74 14.68 -10.31
C GLN A 262 -9.28 13.80 -9.19
N GLY A 263 -10.02 12.73 -9.50
CA GLY A 263 -10.53 11.80 -8.49
C GLY A 263 -9.41 11.12 -7.71
N THR A 264 -8.36 10.68 -8.40
CA THR A 264 -7.19 10.10 -7.73
C THR A 264 -6.43 11.14 -6.92
N TYR A 265 -6.19 12.33 -7.49
CA TYR A 265 -5.51 13.42 -6.81
C TYR A 265 -6.19 13.81 -5.50
N GLU A 266 -7.50 13.99 -5.47
CA GLU A 266 -8.23 14.37 -4.26
C GLU A 266 -8.16 13.30 -3.17
N ASN A 267 -8.30 12.03 -3.57
CA ASN A 267 -8.18 10.92 -2.62
C ASN A 267 -6.77 10.81 -2.02
N VAL A 268 -5.74 10.89 -2.85
CA VAL A 268 -4.34 10.82 -2.40
C VAL A 268 -4.00 12.00 -1.50
N LYS A 269 -4.39 13.22 -1.91
CA LYS A 269 -4.19 14.44 -1.12
C LYS A 269 -4.83 14.34 0.25
N LYS A 270 -6.11 13.90 0.32
CA LYS A 270 -6.81 13.67 1.58
C LYS A 270 -6.01 12.74 2.50
N HIS A 271 -5.61 11.59 2.01
CA HIS A 271 -4.94 10.59 2.85
C HIS A 271 -3.54 11.02 3.28
N ILE A 272 -2.78 11.72 2.42
CA ILE A 272 -1.50 12.31 2.83
C ILE A 272 -1.69 13.27 4.01
N LEU A 273 -2.68 14.15 3.95
CA LEU A 273 -2.96 15.07 5.04
C LEU A 273 -3.32 14.33 6.34
N VAL A 274 -4.22 13.35 6.27
CA VAL A 274 -4.63 12.55 7.43
C VAL A 274 -3.45 11.81 8.05
N PHE A 275 -2.58 11.21 7.23
CA PHE A 275 -1.45 10.40 7.72
C PHE A 275 -0.30 11.23 8.31
N ASN A 276 -0.26 12.53 8.00
CA ASN A 276 0.72 13.47 8.53
C ASN A 276 0.20 14.27 9.74
N GLU A 277 -1.09 14.20 10.04
CA GLU A 277 -1.64 14.84 11.24
C GLU A 277 -1.42 13.96 12.48
N PRO A 278 -0.95 14.56 13.60
CA PRO A 278 -0.79 13.83 14.85
C PRO A 278 -2.16 13.42 15.43
N TYR A 279 -2.20 12.23 16.02
CA TYR A 279 -3.38 11.77 16.74
C TYR A 279 -3.68 12.72 17.93
N GLN A 280 -4.95 13.10 18.05
CA GLN A 280 -5.49 13.86 19.18
C GLN A 280 -6.58 13.02 19.86
N GLU A 281 -6.44 12.78 21.16
CA GLU A 281 -7.39 12.01 21.97
C GLU A 281 -8.82 12.61 21.97
#